data_da9df4560613d3e6b77116d3bb64ed4f
#
_entry.id   da9df4560613d3e6b77116d3bb64ed4f
#
_cell.length_a   1.000
_cell.length_b   1.000
_cell.length_c   1.000
_cell.angle_alpha   90.00
_cell.angle_beta   90.00
_cell.angle_gamma   90.00
#
_symmetry.space_group_name_H-M   'P 1'
#
loop_
_entity.id
_entity.type
_entity.pdbx_description
1 polymer ?
#
loop_
_entity_poly.entity_id
_entity_poly.type
_entity_poly.pdbx_seq_one_letter_code
_entity_poly.pdbx_strand_id
1 'polypeptide(L)'
;MPKYSNSSITAKIGINYVRTIVEESGSLFHKIEQENDLGIDGIIEFIQDGTPTNKSIAIQIKSGDSYFNSRNQELSIPIDSHYNYWLNYPLPVFGIVYIPNLKNAFWVNIKTYIETICNSSLIKFPVTRINQFNTIDFKRLFQPLILDTIPLVSFNEALSYFNSDDISEFNLGMTIMFEKYINEEKTWNTFLDYIQEKEAHEIPHKLIYYLAHIPWHPDIWYSGNNISNNIKVLVLNKI
;
A
#
# COMPACT_ATOMS: atom_id res chain seq x y z
N MET A 1 -45.34 -1.72 4.67
CA MET A 1 -44.58 -1.03 3.63
C MET A 1 -43.14 -1.54 3.66
N PRO A 2 -42.51 -1.88 2.54
CA PRO A 2 -41.13 -2.28 2.50
C PRO A 2 -40.26 -1.10 2.98
N LYS A 3 -39.32 -1.36 3.91
CA LYS A 3 -38.37 -0.35 4.42
C LYS A 3 -37.06 -0.57 3.75
N TYR A 4 -36.51 0.46 3.11
CA TYR A 4 -35.13 0.48 2.63
C TYR A 4 -34.17 0.70 3.82
N SER A 5 -33.27 -0.26 4.05
CA SER A 5 -32.43 -0.23 5.27
C SER A 5 -31.32 0.82 5.19
N ASN A 6 -30.98 1.43 6.32
CA ASN A 6 -29.84 2.37 6.39
C ASN A 6 -28.52 1.68 6.00
N SER A 7 -28.37 0.38 6.31
CA SER A 7 -27.18 -0.38 5.91
C SER A 7 -27.04 -0.48 4.39
N SER A 8 -28.14 -0.68 3.66
CA SER A 8 -28.13 -0.70 2.20
C SER A 8 -27.76 0.66 1.59
N ILE A 9 -28.21 1.76 2.22
CA ILE A 9 -27.83 3.11 1.81
C ILE A 9 -26.33 3.32 2.02
N THR A 10 -25.81 2.98 3.21
CA THR A 10 -24.40 3.13 3.56
C THR A 10 -23.52 2.28 2.65
N ALA A 11 -23.89 1.05 2.35
CA ALA A 11 -23.17 0.19 1.41
C ALA A 11 -23.06 0.83 0.01
N LYS A 12 -24.17 1.37 -0.53
CA LYS A 12 -24.16 2.08 -1.82
C LYS A 12 -23.27 3.31 -1.82
N ILE A 13 -23.23 4.07 -0.72
CA ILE A 13 -22.35 5.23 -0.59
C ILE A 13 -20.89 4.79 -0.69
N GLY A 14 -20.48 3.72 0.00
CA GLY A 14 -19.13 3.19 -0.08
C GLY A 14 -18.75 2.74 -1.48
N ILE A 15 -19.61 1.99 -2.16
CA ILE A 15 -19.38 1.55 -3.54
C ILE A 15 -19.22 2.78 -4.48
N ASN A 16 -20.10 3.77 -4.36
CA ASN A 16 -20.03 4.97 -5.19
C ASN A 16 -18.76 5.79 -4.89
N TYR A 17 -18.36 5.90 -3.61
CA TYR A 17 -17.13 6.56 -3.22
C TYR A 17 -15.90 5.93 -3.91
N VAL A 18 -15.77 4.60 -3.82
CA VAL A 18 -14.68 3.87 -4.46
C VAL A 18 -14.72 4.02 -5.98
N ARG A 19 -15.90 3.84 -6.59
CA ARG A 19 -16.08 4.05 -8.03
C ARG A 19 -15.62 5.42 -8.48
N THR A 20 -16.06 6.48 -7.81
CA THR A 20 -15.69 7.87 -8.15
C THR A 20 -14.19 8.06 -8.17
N ILE A 21 -13.48 7.59 -7.13
CA ILE A 21 -12.02 7.69 -7.05
C ILE A 21 -11.34 6.99 -8.22
N VAL A 22 -11.76 5.76 -8.51
CA VAL A 22 -11.18 4.95 -9.60
C VAL A 22 -11.41 5.61 -10.96
N GLU A 23 -12.64 6.03 -11.24
CA GLU A 23 -13.02 6.61 -12.53
C GLU A 23 -12.42 8.01 -12.72
N GLU A 24 -12.37 8.86 -11.68
CA GLU A 24 -11.68 10.15 -11.72
C GLU A 24 -10.16 10.01 -11.89
N SER A 25 -9.59 8.88 -11.48
CA SER A 25 -8.19 8.57 -11.74
C SER A 25 -7.89 8.18 -13.18
N GLY A 26 -8.93 7.89 -13.98
CA GLY A 26 -8.84 7.39 -15.34
C GLY A 26 -8.76 5.86 -15.46
N SER A 27 -8.87 5.14 -14.34
CA SER A 27 -8.99 3.68 -14.32
C SER A 27 -10.45 3.24 -14.46
N LEU A 28 -10.70 1.95 -14.68
CA LEU A 28 -12.05 1.42 -14.88
C LEU A 28 -12.54 0.68 -13.63
N PHE A 29 -13.80 0.92 -13.25
CA PHE A 29 -14.46 0.21 -12.16
C PHE A 29 -15.58 -0.68 -12.72
N HIS A 30 -15.39 -1.98 -12.67
CA HIS A 30 -16.37 -2.98 -13.06
C HIS A 30 -17.12 -3.48 -11.82
N LYS A 31 -18.33 -2.98 -11.60
CA LYS A 31 -19.17 -3.41 -10.48
C LYS A 31 -19.67 -4.84 -10.71
N ILE A 32 -19.62 -5.66 -9.67
CA ILE A 32 -20.32 -6.95 -9.62
C ILE A 32 -21.68 -6.73 -8.95
N GLU A 33 -22.76 -7.17 -9.60
CA GLU A 33 -24.10 -7.02 -9.04
C GLU A 33 -24.32 -8.01 -7.89
N GLN A 34 -25.08 -7.57 -6.88
CA GLN A 34 -25.23 -8.27 -5.60
C GLN A 34 -25.69 -9.73 -5.73
N GLU A 35 -26.48 -10.06 -6.75
CA GLU A 35 -26.92 -11.43 -7.06
C GLU A 35 -25.80 -12.36 -7.51
N ASN A 36 -24.67 -11.81 -7.96
CA ASN A 36 -23.48 -12.53 -8.41
C ASN A 36 -22.30 -12.34 -7.44
N ASP A 37 -22.50 -11.66 -6.32
CA ASP A 37 -21.47 -11.36 -5.34
C ASP A 37 -21.28 -12.56 -4.38
N LEU A 38 -20.11 -13.18 -4.51
CA LEU A 38 -19.63 -14.23 -3.61
C LEU A 38 -18.53 -13.69 -2.67
N GLY A 39 -18.49 -12.38 -2.42
CA GLY A 39 -17.49 -11.71 -1.60
C GLY A 39 -16.53 -10.82 -2.41
N ILE A 40 -16.92 -10.43 -3.64
CA ILE A 40 -16.21 -9.45 -4.49
C ILE A 40 -17.23 -8.46 -5.03
N ASP A 41 -17.13 -7.20 -4.62
CA ASP A 41 -18.06 -6.13 -5.05
C ASP A 41 -17.70 -5.52 -6.41
N GLY A 42 -16.45 -5.68 -6.86
CA GLY A 42 -16.02 -5.14 -8.13
C GLY A 42 -14.59 -5.49 -8.52
N ILE A 43 -14.24 -5.10 -9.73
CA ILE A 43 -12.88 -5.22 -10.28
C ILE A 43 -12.40 -3.83 -10.68
N ILE A 44 -11.18 -3.49 -10.32
CA ILE A 44 -10.48 -2.30 -10.80
C ILE A 44 -9.50 -2.73 -11.88
N GLU A 45 -9.63 -2.17 -13.07
CA GLU A 45 -8.68 -2.30 -14.18
C GLU A 45 -7.89 -1.01 -14.30
N PHE A 46 -6.57 -1.12 -14.22
CA PHE A 46 -5.69 0.05 -14.17
C PHE A 46 -5.36 0.55 -15.57
N ILE A 47 -5.57 1.85 -15.76
CA ILE A 47 -5.19 2.61 -16.96
C ILE A 47 -4.09 3.60 -16.56
N GLN A 48 -3.03 3.68 -17.33
CA GLN A 48 -1.97 4.65 -17.13
C GLN A 48 -1.73 5.42 -18.43
N ASP A 49 -1.81 6.75 -18.35
CA ASP A 49 -1.65 7.65 -19.50
C ASP A 49 -2.54 7.28 -20.70
N GLY A 50 -3.79 6.88 -20.41
CA GLY A 50 -4.77 6.46 -21.41
C GLY A 50 -4.56 5.06 -21.99
N THR A 51 -3.58 4.31 -21.49
CA THR A 51 -3.24 2.96 -21.97
C THR A 51 -3.55 1.89 -20.91
N PRO A 52 -4.26 0.79 -21.28
CA PRO A 52 -4.47 -0.33 -20.37
C PRO A 52 -3.14 -0.94 -19.92
N THR A 53 -3.00 -1.16 -18.62
CA THR A 53 -1.79 -1.75 -18.03
C THR A 53 -1.80 -3.28 -18.02
N ASN A 54 -2.92 -3.89 -18.40
CA ASN A 54 -3.21 -5.33 -18.26
C ASN A 54 -3.13 -5.83 -16.81
N LYS A 55 -3.18 -4.93 -15.83
CA LYS A 55 -3.27 -5.26 -14.41
C LYS A 55 -4.66 -4.92 -13.88
N SER A 56 -5.23 -5.85 -13.13
CA SER A 56 -6.52 -5.70 -12.47
C SER A 56 -6.47 -6.30 -11.08
N ILE A 57 -7.31 -5.79 -10.19
CA ILE A 57 -7.52 -6.33 -8.85
C ILE A 57 -9.01 -6.53 -8.59
N ALA A 58 -9.32 -7.51 -7.76
CA ALA A 58 -10.67 -7.69 -7.22
C ALA A 58 -10.78 -6.94 -5.90
N ILE A 59 -11.95 -6.35 -5.63
CA ILE A 59 -12.17 -5.58 -4.40
C ILE A 59 -13.44 -6.03 -3.67
N GLN A 60 -13.31 -6.11 -2.33
CA GLN A 60 -14.41 -6.20 -1.39
C GLN A 60 -14.56 -4.86 -0.69
N ILE A 61 -15.76 -4.29 -0.69
CA ILE A 61 -16.04 -2.99 -0.09
C ILE A 61 -16.89 -3.16 1.15
N LYS A 62 -16.45 -2.64 2.27
CA LYS A 62 -17.25 -2.47 3.48
C LYS A 62 -17.47 -0.99 3.73
N SER A 63 -18.65 -0.64 4.22
CA SER A 63 -19.00 0.76 4.45
C SER A 63 -19.78 0.91 5.75
N GLY A 64 -19.29 1.74 6.65
CA GLY A 64 -19.91 2.05 7.93
C GLY A 64 -18.92 2.27 9.06
N ASP A 65 -19.30 3.08 10.02
CA ASP A 65 -18.45 3.40 11.18
C ASP A 65 -18.22 2.20 12.10
N SER A 66 -19.08 1.16 12.03
CA SER A 66 -18.93 -0.08 12.80
C SER A 66 -17.70 -0.91 12.43
N TYR A 67 -17.11 -0.66 11.27
CA TYR A 67 -15.86 -1.32 10.84
C TYR A 67 -14.60 -0.62 11.38
N PHE A 68 -14.74 0.50 12.09
CA PHE A 68 -13.65 1.28 12.62
C PHE A 68 -13.65 1.35 14.15
N ASN A 69 -12.56 0.92 14.77
CA ASN A 69 -12.29 1.10 16.17
C ASN A 69 -11.43 2.35 16.40
N SER A 70 -12.07 3.45 16.80
CA SER A 70 -11.38 4.73 17.00
C SER A 70 -10.37 4.72 18.17
N ARG A 71 -10.49 3.81 19.13
CA ARG A 71 -9.55 3.72 20.26
C ARG A 71 -8.19 3.18 19.81
N ASN A 72 -8.19 2.18 18.94
CA ASN A 72 -6.99 1.52 18.46
C ASN A 72 -6.57 2.02 17.08
N GLN A 73 -7.33 2.93 16.47
CA GLN A 73 -7.14 3.35 15.07
C GLN A 73 -7.06 2.14 14.12
N GLU A 74 -7.95 1.15 14.32
CA GLU A 74 -7.94 -0.12 13.63
C GLU A 74 -9.24 -0.35 12.85
N LEU A 75 -9.11 -0.88 11.66
CA LEU A 75 -10.22 -1.29 10.80
C LEU A 75 -10.38 -2.80 10.80
N SER A 76 -11.60 -3.28 10.52
CA SER A 76 -11.86 -4.71 10.45
C SER A 76 -12.79 -5.07 9.29
N ILE A 77 -12.50 -6.21 8.64
CA ILE A 77 -13.34 -6.83 7.61
C ILE A 77 -13.66 -8.26 8.05
N PRO A 78 -14.91 -8.66 8.17
CA PRO A 78 -15.29 -10.05 8.43
C PRO A 78 -14.87 -10.98 7.29
N ILE A 79 -14.27 -12.11 7.63
CA ILE A 79 -13.86 -13.13 6.65
C ILE A 79 -15.01 -14.06 6.32
N ASP A 80 -15.82 -14.40 7.35
CA ASP A 80 -16.98 -15.30 7.24
C ASP A 80 -16.66 -16.58 6.41
N SER A 81 -17.48 -16.86 5.39
CA SER A 81 -17.29 -18.00 4.47
C SER A 81 -16.35 -17.71 3.30
N HIS A 82 -15.78 -16.51 3.23
CA HIS A 82 -15.05 -16.05 2.03
C HIS A 82 -13.57 -16.43 2.02
N TYR A 83 -13.02 -17.01 3.10
CA TYR A 83 -11.60 -17.33 3.26
C TYR A 83 -11.01 -18.05 2.02
N ASN A 84 -11.55 -19.22 1.71
CA ASN A 84 -11.05 -20.02 0.58
C ASN A 84 -11.32 -19.36 -0.78
N TYR A 85 -12.39 -18.59 -0.89
CA TYR A 85 -12.75 -17.89 -2.11
C TYR A 85 -11.73 -16.78 -2.41
N TRP A 86 -11.44 -15.94 -1.44
CA TRP A 86 -10.45 -14.86 -1.59
C TRP A 86 -9.03 -15.39 -1.80
N LEU A 87 -8.64 -16.43 -1.05
CA LEU A 87 -7.31 -17.04 -1.18
C LEU A 87 -7.05 -17.58 -2.59
N ASN A 88 -8.05 -18.24 -3.19
CA ASN A 88 -7.94 -18.88 -4.49
C ASN A 88 -8.43 -18.01 -5.66
N TYR A 89 -8.85 -16.76 -5.38
CA TYR A 89 -9.31 -15.88 -6.46
C TYR A 89 -8.16 -15.59 -7.44
N PRO A 90 -8.42 -15.59 -8.77
CA PRO A 90 -7.34 -15.45 -9.77
C PRO A 90 -6.67 -14.08 -9.77
N LEU A 91 -7.38 -13.02 -9.33
CA LEU A 91 -6.81 -11.69 -9.16
C LEU A 91 -6.37 -11.46 -7.71
N PRO A 92 -5.42 -10.55 -7.44
CA PRO A 92 -5.19 -10.06 -6.09
C PRO A 92 -6.47 -9.46 -5.51
N VAL A 93 -6.81 -9.82 -4.26
CA VAL A 93 -8.02 -9.36 -3.59
C VAL A 93 -7.69 -8.30 -2.56
N PHE A 94 -8.31 -7.13 -2.69
CA PHE A 94 -8.17 -6.01 -1.76
C PHE A 94 -9.48 -5.73 -1.04
N GLY A 95 -9.39 -5.45 0.25
CA GLY A 95 -10.48 -4.91 1.04
C GLY A 95 -10.41 -3.39 1.09
N ILE A 96 -11.55 -2.72 0.91
CA ILE A 96 -11.67 -1.27 1.07
C ILE A 96 -12.77 -0.97 2.07
N VAL A 97 -12.43 -0.26 3.15
CA VAL A 97 -13.39 0.12 4.19
C VAL A 97 -13.62 1.62 4.13
N TYR A 98 -14.83 2.01 3.74
CA TYR A 98 -15.26 3.41 3.76
C TYR A 98 -15.90 3.76 5.11
N ILE A 99 -15.41 4.81 5.76
CA ILE A 99 -15.88 5.33 7.05
C ILE A 99 -16.61 6.65 6.84
N PRO A 100 -17.94 6.67 6.93
CA PRO A 100 -18.75 7.88 6.68
C PRO A 100 -18.36 9.08 7.53
N ASN A 101 -18.09 8.88 8.83
CA ASN A 101 -17.70 9.96 9.75
C ASN A 101 -16.35 10.58 9.40
N LEU A 102 -15.43 9.81 8.83
CA LEU A 102 -14.12 10.30 8.38
C LEU A 102 -14.17 10.80 6.93
N LYS A 103 -15.23 10.51 6.18
CA LYS A 103 -15.35 10.77 4.74
C LYS A 103 -14.13 10.26 3.96
N ASN A 104 -13.57 9.16 4.41
CA ASN A 104 -12.39 8.56 3.82
C ASN A 104 -12.51 7.03 3.79
N ALA A 105 -11.72 6.39 2.94
CA ALA A 105 -11.63 4.95 2.89
C ALA A 105 -10.17 4.50 3.06
N PHE A 106 -10.00 3.23 3.44
CA PHE A 106 -8.69 2.63 3.70
C PHE A 106 -8.66 1.23 3.11
N TRP A 107 -7.52 0.83 2.61
CA TRP A 107 -7.37 -0.45 1.94
C TRP A 107 -6.44 -1.41 2.67
N VAL A 108 -6.62 -2.70 2.39
CA VAL A 108 -5.75 -3.79 2.82
C VAL A 108 -5.66 -4.84 1.71
N ASN A 109 -4.49 -5.45 1.51
CA ASN A 109 -4.38 -6.62 0.66
C ASN A 109 -4.88 -7.86 1.43
N ILE A 110 -6.10 -8.30 1.12
CA ILE A 110 -6.76 -9.42 1.78
C ILE A 110 -5.96 -10.72 1.56
N LYS A 111 -5.52 -10.98 0.33
CA LYS A 111 -4.82 -12.22 0.01
C LYS A 111 -3.52 -12.36 0.79
N THR A 112 -2.69 -11.33 0.80
CA THR A 112 -1.46 -11.29 1.60
C THR A 112 -1.74 -11.43 3.10
N TYR A 113 -2.80 -10.76 3.60
CA TYR A 113 -3.19 -10.88 5.00
C TYR A 113 -3.54 -12.32 5.39
N ILE A 114 -4.38 -12.99 4.60
CA ILE A 114 -4.83 -14.37 4.84
C ILE A 114 -3.65 -15.35 4.75
N GLU A 115 -2.72 -15.16 3.82
CA GLU A 115 -1.52 -15.98 3.67
C GLU A 115 -0.57 -15.85 4.88
N THR A 116 -0.56 -14.68 5.51
CA THR A 116 0.33 -14.39 6.66
C THR A 116 -0.30 -14.77 7.98
N ILE A 117 -1.61 -14.55 8.16
CA ILE A 117 -2.33 -14.75 9.44
C ILE A 117 -3.37 -15.86 9.26
N CYS A 118 -2.98 -17.08 9.63
CA CYS A 118 -3.88 -18.24 9.60
C CYS A 118 -4.97 -18.16 10.70
N ASN A 119 -6.19 -18.63 10.36
CA ASN A 119 -7.31 -18.88 11.31
C ASN A 119 -7.91 -17.62 12.00
N SER A 120 -7.90 -16.47 11.39
CA SER A 120 -8.65 -15.30 11.86
C SER A 120 -10.06 -15.27 11.29
N SER A 121 -11.06 -14.91 12.10
CA SER A 121 -12.43 -14.60 11.62
C SER A 121 -12.57 -13.16 11.10
N LEU A 122 -11.57 -12.32 11.37
CA LEU A 122 -11.53 -10.91 11.00
C LEU A 122 -10.18 -10.55 10.42
N ILE A 123 -10.18 -9.81 9.33
CA ILE A 123 -9.01 -9.06 8.87
C ILE A 123 -8.97 -7.78 9.68
N LYS A 124 -7.88 -7.53 10.39
CA LYS A 124 -7.65 -6.32 11.17
C LYS A 124 -6.42 -5.60 10.66
N PHE A 125 -6.55 -4.31 10.45
CA PHE A 125 -5.43 -3.50 9.94
C PHE A 125 -5.50 -2.07 10.47
N PRO A 126 -4.35 -1.42 10.70
CA PRO A 126 -4.30 -0.07 11.22
C PRO A 126 -4.68 0.96 10.16
N VAL A 127 -5.13 2.11 10.60
CA VAL A 127 -5.22 3.33 9.78
C VAL A 127 -3.81 3.93 9.67
N THR A 128 -3.28 4.02 8.46
CA THR A 128 -1.96 4.62 8.19
C THR A 128 -2.07 5.67 7.09
N ARG A 129 -1.00 6.44 6.87
CA ARG A 129 -0.96 7.41 5.77
C ARG A 129 -0.89 6.75 4.41
N ILE A 130 -0.36 5.52 4.33
CA ILE A 130 -0.13 4.83 3.06
C ILE A 130 -1.31 3.98 2.59
N ASN A 131 -2.25 3.64 3.48
CA ASN A 131 -3.41 2.83 3.11
C ASN A 131 -4.70 3.64 2.93
N GLN A 132 -4.60 4.95 2.84
CA GLN A 132 -5.73 5.80 2.49
C GLN A 132 -6.17 5.56 1.04
N PHE A 133 -7.49 5.54 0.84
CA PHE A 133 -8.09 5.38 -0.48
C PHE A 133 -8.93 6.60 -0.80
N ASN A 134 -8.27 7.62 -1.35
CA ASN A 134 -8.86 8.88 -1.80
C ASN A 134 -8.25 9.27 -3.16
N THR A 135 -8.79 10.30 -3.79
CA THR A 135 -8.39 10.72 -5.15
C THR A 135 -6.89 11.03 -5.27
N ILE A 136 -6.29 11.59 -4.22
CA ILE A 136 -4.86 11.94 -4.22
C ILE A 136 -4.00 10.69 -4.09
N ASP A 137 -4.24 9.90 -3.02
CA ASP A 137 -3.40 8.77 -2.67
C ASP A 137 -3.59 7.58 -3.60
N PHE A 138 -4.75 7.48 -4.27
CA PHE A 138 -4.95 6.46 -5.30
C PHE A 138 -3.89 6.56 -6.41
N LYS A 139 -3.68 7.76 -6.97
CA LYS A 139 -2.67 7.96 -8.04
C LYS A 139 -1.23 7.95 -7.54
N ARG A 140 -1.01 8.45 -6.33
CA ARG A 140 0.34 8.68 -5.81
C ARG A 140 0.94 7.45 -5.14
N LEU A 141 0.11 6.62 -4.50
CA LEU A 141 0.53 5.48 -3.68
C LEU A 141 -0.10 4.18 -4.14
N PHE A 142 -1.44 4.08 -4.15
CA PHE A 142 -2.12 2.82 -4.38
C PHE A 142 -1.86 2.25 -5.78
N GLN A 143 -2.13 3.01 -6.82
CA GLN A 143 -1.90 2.57 -8.20
C GLN A 143 -0.43 2.22 -8.46
N PRO A 144 0.58 3.04 -8.10
CA PRO A 144 1.98 2.66 -8.23
C PRO A 144 2.35 1.37 -7.51
N LEU A 145 1.86 1.16 -6.29
CA LEU A 145 2.10 -0.09 -5.54
C LEU A 145 1.54 -1.32 -6.26
N ILE A 146 0.36 -1.21 -6.87
CA ILE A 146 -0.24 -2.32 -7.65
C ILE A 146 0.49 -2.55 -8.98
N LEU A 147 0.99 -1.48 -9.58
CA LEU A 147 1.70 -1.55 -10.87
C LEU A 147 3.18 -1.89 -10.72
N ASP A 148 3.68 -2.08 -9.49
CA ASP A 148 5.10 -2.29 -9.16
C ASP A 148 5.97 -1.13 -9.70
N THR A 149 5.46 0.09 -9.59
CA THR A 149 6.18 1.31 -9.97
C THR A 149 6.48 2.17 -8.75
N ILE A 150 7.43 3.10 -8.88
CA ILE A 150 7.83 3.95 -7.76
C ILE A 150 6.72 4.96 -7.45
N PRO A 151 6.27 5.06 -6.19
CA PRO A 151 5.27 6.04 -5.77
C PRO A 151 5.67 7.50 -6.04
N LEU A 152 4.66 8.32 -6.32
CA LEU A 152 4.83 9.76 -6.60
C LEU A 152 4.93 10.57 -5.30
N VAL A 153 6.00 10.34 -4.56
CA VAL A 153 6.26 10.90 -3.23
C VAL A 153 7.51 11.78 -3.28
N SER A 154 7.48 12.93 -2.60
CA SER A 154 8.64 13.81 -2.47
C SER A 154 9.69 13.22 -1.50
N PHE A 155 10.93 13.71 -1.57
CA PHE A 155 11.98 13.28 -0.62
C PHE A 155 11.57 13.52 0.84
N ASN A 156 11.04 14.70 1.16
CA ASN A 156 10.67 15.03 2.53
C ASN A 156 9.53 14.13 3.05
N GLU A 157 8.61 13.75 2.19
CA GLU A 157 7.55 12.82 2.54
C GLU A 157 8.09 11.39 2.71
N ALA A 158 8.99 10.93 1.82
CA ALA A 158 9.67 9.65 1.97
C ALA A 158 10.51 9.60 3.25
N LEU A 159 11.20 10.68 3.60
CA LEU A 159 11.92 10.83 4.87
C LEU A 159 10.97 10.77 6.07
N SER A 160 9.79 11.39 5.97
CA SER A 160 8.79 11.33 7.04
C SER A 160 8.19 9.92 7.22
N TYR A 161 8.10 9.13 6.14
CA TYR A 161 7.77 7.71 6.24
C TYR A 161 8.91 6.90 6.85
N PHE A 162 10.14 7.14 6.44
CA PHE A 162 11.33 6.47 6.99
C PHE A 162 11.48 6.70 8.51
N ASN A 163 11.06 7.84 9.02
CA ASN A 163 11.06 8.16 10.45
C ASN A 163 9.77 7.77 11.19
N SER A 164 8.91 6.95 10.57
CA SER A 164 7.66 6.49 11.19
C SER A 164 7.88 5.25 12.07
N ASP A 165 7.12 5.18 13.17
CA ASP A 165 7.05 3.96 14.00
C ASP A 165 6.24 2.84 13.33
N ASP A 166 5.44 3.15 12.29
CA ASP A 166 4.74 2.14 11.49
C ASP A 166 5.72 1.47 10.51
N ILE A 167 5.86 0.16 10.66
CA ILE A 167 6.83 -0.63 9.88
C ILE A 167 6.56 -0.58 8.37
N SER A 168 5.31 -0.42 7.94
CA SER A 168 4.95 -0.35 6.53
C SER A 168 5.33 1.00 5.95
N GLU A 169 5.08 2.09 6.69
CA GLU A 169 5.53 3.43 6.32
C GLU A 169 7.05 3.51 6.27
N PHE A 170 7.74 3.01 7.31
CA PHE A 170 9.20 2.95 7.38
C PHE A 170 9.79 2.24 6.15
N ASN A 171 9.30 1.05 5.84
CA ASN A 171 9.77 0.27 4.69
C ASN A 171 9.49 0.97 3.35
N LEU A 172 8.34 1.62 3.22
CA LEU A 172 8.00 2.38 2.02
C LEU A 172 8.93 3.59 1.86
N GLY A 173 9.16 4.35 2.92
CA GLY A 173 10.08 5.49 2.93
C GLY A 173 11.49 5.10 2.50
N MET A 174 12.03 4.04 3.11
CA MET A 174 13.34 3.49 2.77
C MET A 174 13.42 3.07 1.29
N THR A 175 12.38 2.41 0.78
CA THR A 175 12.32 1.97 -0.63
C THR A 175 12.31 3.16 -1.58
N ILE A 176 11.44 4.15 -1.34
CA ILE A 176 11.33 5.32 -2.20
C ILE A 176 12.65 6.12 -2.19
N MET A 177 13.27 6.29 -1.02
CA MET A 177 14.55 6.98 -0.89
C MET A 177 15.63 6.28 -1.71
N PHE A 178 15.72 4.95 -1.66
CA PHE A 178 16.68 4.19 -2.45
C PHE A 178 16.37 4.23 -3.95
N GLU A 179 15.15 3.94 -4.36
CA GLU A 179 14.82 3.79 -5.78
C GLU A 179 14.75 5.13 -6.53
N LYS A 180 14.23 6.17 -5.89
CA LYS A 180 13.98 7.46 -6.54
C LYS A 180 15.07 8.49 -6.27
N TYR A 181 15.67 8.46 -5.08
CA TYR A 181 16.59 9.49 -4.59
C TYR A 181 18.01 8.94 -4.33
N ILE A 182 18.36 7.84 -5.02
CA ILE A 182 19.63 7.13 -4.87
C ILE A 182 20.88 8.00 -5.09
N ASN A 183 20.77 9.05 -5.91
CA ASN A 183 21.86 9.97 -6.23
C ASN A 183 21.86 11.24 -5.39
N GLU A 184 21.00 11.32 -4.36
CA GLU A 184 21.00 12.43 -3.43
C GLU A 184 21.82 12.10 -2.17
N GLU A 185 22.78 12.94 -1.82
CA GLU A 185 23.63 12.75 -0.63
C GLU A 185 22.81 12.58 0.66
N LYS A 186 21.69 13.30 0.77
CA LYS A 186 20.81 13.23 1.93
C LYS A 186 20.20 11.84 2.13
N THR A 187 19.95 11.05 1.07
CA THR A 187 19.52 9.66 1.18
C THR A 187 20.53 8.82 1.95
N TRP A 188 21.78 8.88 1.51
CA TRP A 188 22.85 8.09 2.09
C TRP A 188 23.25 8.57 3.49
N ASN A 189 23.25 9.88 3.72
CA ASN A 189 23.44 10.43 5.05
C ASN A 189 22.38 9.89 6.00
N THR A 190 21.10 9.95 5.64
CA THR A 190 19.99 9.42 6.45
C THR A 190 20.17 7.91 6.74
N PHE A 191 20.56 7.13 5.75
CA PHE A 191 20.76 5.68 5.95
C PHE A 191 21.96 5.38 6.87
N LEU A 192 23.06 6.11 6.70
CA LEU A 192 24.26 5.94 7.53
C LEU A 192 24.03 6.41 8.97
N ASP A 193 23.36 7.56 9.15
CA ASP A 193 23.01 8.08 10.47
C ASP A 193 22.11 7.08 11.21
N TYR A 194 21.09 6.52 10.52
CA TYR A 194 20.23 5.48 11.08
C TYR A 194 21.01 4.24 11.56
N ILE A 195 21.98 3.77 10.76
CA ILE A 195 22.81 2.62 11.12
C ILE A 195 23.72 2.91 12.31
N GLN A 196 24.27 4.13 12.39
CA GLN A 196 25.12 4.54 13.52
C GLN A 196 24.36 4.68 14.83
N GLU A 197 23.06 5.00 14.76
CA GLU A 197 22.20 5.18 15.94
C GLU A 197 21.59 3.86 16.45
N LYS A 198 21.59 2.80 15.64
CA LYS A 198 20.90 1.54 15.94
C LYS A 198 21.84 0.42 16.27
N GLU A 199 21.38 -0.50 17.12
CA GLU A 199 22.11 -1.75 17.33
C GLU A 199 21.99 -2.68 16.11
N ALA A 200 23.00 -3.51 15.88
CA ALA A 200 23.08 -4.36 14.69
C ALA A 200 21.84 -5.23 14.42
N HIS A 201 21.17 -5.68 15.47
CA HIS A 201 19.97 -6.50 15.36
C HIS A 201 18.68 -5.70 15.01
N GLU A 202 18.71 -4.38 15.18
CA GLU A 202 17.60 -3.48 14.82
C GLU A 202 17.67 -3.00 13.36
N ILE A 203 18.84 -3.19 12.71
CA ILE A 203 19.04 -2.72 11.34
C ILE A 203 18.30 -3.64 10.36
N PRO A 204 17.38 -3.12 9.55
CA PRO A 204 16.66 -3.93 8.57
C PRO A 204 17.60 -4.55 7.53
N HIS A 205 17.43 -5.85 7.25
CA HIS A 205 18.18 -6.53 6.20
C HIS A 205 18.12 -5.82 4.84
N LYS A 206 17.00 -5.20 4.54
CA LYS A 206 16.81 -4.43 3.30
C LYS A 206 17.74 -3.22 3.23
N LEU A 207 17.98 -2.54 4.35
CA LEU A 207 18.91 -1.41 4.41
C LEU A 207 20.36 -1.87 4.21
N ILE A 208 20.73 -3.00 4.81
CA ILE A 208 22.03 -3.63 4.58
C ILE A 208 22.21 -3.99 3.11
N TYR A 209 21.15 -4.56 2.50
CA TYR A 209 21.15 -4.88 1.07
C TYR A 209 21.34 -3.63 0.21
N TYR A 210 20.72 -2.51 0.54
CA TYR A 210 20.91 -1.25 -0.18
C TYR A 210 22.34 -0.72 -0.08
N LEU A 211 22.96 -0.79 1.09
CA LEU A 211 24.37 -0.41 1.26
C LEU A 211 25.32 -1.30 0.49
N ALA A 212 25.00 -2.59 0.38
CA ALA A 212 25.82 -3.54 -0.37
C ALA A 212 25.85 -3.27 -1.89
N HIS A 213 24.98 -2.37 -2.41
CA HIS A 213 25.07 -1.87 -3.79
C HIS A 213 26.22 -0.84 -3.98
N ILE A 214 26.82 -0.33 -2.90
CA ILE A 214 28.03 0.47 -3.00
C ILE A 214 29.18 -0.45 -3.42
N PRO A 215 30.07 -0.06 -4.34
CA PRO A 215 30.74 -0.91 -5.34
C PRO A 215 31.89 -1.77 -4.85
N TRP A 216 31.84 -2.34 -3.70
CA TRP A 216 32.93 -3.20 -3.22
C TRP A 216 32.46 -4.57 -2.75
N HIS A 217 31.15 -4.85 -2.88
CA HIS A 217 30.66 -6.17 -2.50
C HIS A 217 30.58 -7.09 -3.74
N PRO A 218 31.47 -8.08 -3.85
CA PRO A 218 31.59 -8.92 -5.07
C PRO A 218 30.36 -9.81 -5.31
N ASP A 219 29.57 -10.08 -4.25
CA ASP A 219 28.44 -11.02 -4.33
C ASP A 219 27.12 -10.35 -4.73
N ILE A 220 27.09 -9.02 -4.86
CA ILE A 220 25.91 -8.29 -5.27
C ILE A 220 26.05 -7.86 -6.71
N TRP A 221 25.35 -8.58 -7.58
CA TRP A 221 25.18 -8.17 -8.96
C TRP A 221 24.25 -6.95 -9.03
N TYR A 222 24.83 -5.83 -9.40
CA TYR A 222 24.10 -4.60 -9.61
C TYR A 222 23.91 -4.37 -11.11
N SER A 223 22.68 -4.50 -11.60
CA SER A 223 22.35 -4.37 -13.03
C SER A 223 22.33 -2.93 -13.54
N GLY A 224 22.45 -1.95 -12.67
CA GLY A 224 22.43 -0.53 -13.03
C GLY A 224 23.53 0.25 -12.32
N ASN A 225 24.44 0.86 -13.05
CA ASN A 225 25.38 1.84 -12.51
C ASN A 225 24.69 3.17 -12.15
N ASN A 226 23.52 3.10 -11.51
CA ASN A 226 22.70 4.27 -11.24
C ASN A 226 23.22 5.11 -10.07
N ILE A 227 24.18 4.59 -9.29
CA ILE A 227 24.78 5.35 -8.19
C ILE A 227 25.98 6.14 -8.72
N SER A 228 25.92 7.46 -8.58
CA SER A 228 26.98 8.36 -9.02
C SER A 228 28.28 8.14 -8.23
N ASN A 229 29.43 8.42 -8.87
CA ASN A 229 30.74 8.27 -8.22
C ASN A 229 30.89 9.16 -6.98
N ASN A 230 30.28 10.34 -6.97
CA ASN A 230 30.31 11.22 -5.80
C ASN A 230 29.64 10.58 -4.58
N ILE A 231 28.51 9.91 -4.77
CA ILE A 231 27.81 9.16 -3.71
C ILE A 231 28.67 7.99 -3.23
N LYS A 232 29.30 7.26 -4.15
CA LYS A 232 30.19 6.14 -3.79
C LYS A 232 31.33 6.59 -2.89
N VAL A 233 32.00 7.70 -3.26
CA VAL A 233 33.09 8.29 -2.45
C VAL A 233 32.54 8.77 -1.09
N LEU A 234 31.39 9.44 -1.07
CA LEU A 234 30.78 9.92 0.17
C LEU A 234 30.52 8.78 1.16
N VAL A 235 29.91 7.69 0.70
CA VAL A 235 29.59 6.54 1.56
C VAL A 235 30.86 5.85 2.06
N LEU A 236 31.85 5.63 1.17
CA LEU A 236 33.13 5.00 1.54
C LEU A 236 33.95 5.81 2.55
N ASN A 237 33.82 7.14 2.56
CA ASN A 237 34.52 7.99 3.52
C ASN A 237 33.83 8.03 4.90
N LYS A 238 32.58 7.52 5.01
CA LYS A 238 31.78 7.53 6.26
C LYS A 238 31.69 6.16 6.95
N ILE A 239 32.02 5.08 6.23
CA ILE A 239 32.14 3.71 6.76
C ILE A 239 33.58 3.46 7.19
#